data_90d3e84e6933701003a88957b3020a81
#
_entry.id   90d3e84e6933701003a88957b3020a81
#
_cell.length_a   1.000
_cell.length_b   1.000
_cell.length_c   1.000
_cell.angle_alpha   90.00
_cell.angle_beta   90.00
_cell.angle_gamma   90.00
#
_symmetry.space_group_name_H-M   'P 1'
#
loop_
_entity.id
_entity.type
_entity.pdbx_description
1 polymer ?
#
loop_
_entity_poly.entity_id
_entity_poly.type
_entity_poly.pdbx_seq_one_letter_code
_entity_poly.pdbx_strand_id
1 'polypeptide(L)'
;MILITDTQYLTNQSLKSLLTSCGHNVRVVTSRSELLEDLQEKWVELIVTDHVMFDFMSISDLVEIRKTAPDTPVLILTGMINQTQIRELGQAGIGNISLKSDDREELVLAVKAALKGKKHYSEGVLDILLKKEDVETAGPLTKAEIDIVRQIASGLTTKEIAANKQISFHTVMTHRKNIFRKLGISSSSKLVMYAIKSGMIENIEYHI
;
A
#
# COMPACT_ATOMS: atom_id res chain seq x y z
N MET A 1 -8.19 -4.18 -19.67
CA MET A 1 -9.01 -3.94 -18.46
C MET A 1 -8.12 -3.38 -17.35
N ILE A 2 -8.60 -2.38 -16.59
CA ILE A 2 -7.89 -1.81 -15.43
C ILE A 2 -8.45 -2.45 -14.15
N LEU A 3 -7.57 -2.96 -13.28
CA LEU A 3 -7.94 -3.43 -11.94
C LEU A 3 -7.72 -2.33 -10.93
N ILE A 4 -8.69 -2.12 -10.04
CA ILE A 4 -8.59 -1.22 -8.89
C ILE A 4 -8.60 -2.07 -7.64
N THR A 5 -7.60 -1.88 -6.79
CA THR A 5 -7.45 -2.62 -5.54
C THR A 5 -7.25 -1.64 -4.37
N ASP A 6 -8.31 -1.34 -3.66
CA ASP A 6 -8.30 -0.47 -2.48
C ASP A 6 -9.37 -0.95 -1.49
N THR A 7 -9.18 -0.70 -0.20
CA THR A 7 -10.16 -1.05 0.83
C THR A 7 -11.22 0.04 1.04
N GLN A 8 -10.99 1.24 0.50
CA GLN A 8 -11.87 2.39 0.66
C GLN A 8 -12.96 2.40 -0.41
N TYR A 9 -14.20 2.18 -0.02
CA TYR A 9 -15.35 2.15 -0.93
C TYR A 9 -15.46 3.41 -1.81
N LEU A 10 -15.35 4.60 -1.21
CA LEU A 10 -15.46 5.86 -1.95
C LEU A 10 -14.35 6.02 -2.98
N THR A 11 -13.11 5.66 -2.65
CA THR A 11 -11.97 5.66 -3.58
C THR A 11 -12.26 4.75 -4.77
N ASN A 12 -12.69 3.52 -4.50
CA ASN A 12 -13.03 2.55 -5.55
C ASN A 12 -14.13 3.07 -6.48
N GLN A 13 -15.21 3.63 -5.94
CA GLN A 13 -16.32 4.15 -6.75
C GLN A 13 -15.90 5.37 -7.58
N SER A 14 -15.14 6.30 -6.98
CA SER A 14 -14.66 7.49 -7.67
C SER A 14 -13.71 7.15 -8.81
N LEU A 15 -12.73 6.26 -8.57
CA LEU A 15 -11.80 5.79 -9.59
C LEU A 15 -12.52 5.02 -10.70
N LYS A 16 -13.43 4.12 -10.35
CA LYS A 16 -14.22 3.37 -11.33
C LYS A 16 -15.00 4.32 -12.22
N SER A 17 -15.71 5.30 -11.65
CA SER A 17 -16.45 6.30 -12.41
C SER A 17 -15.53 7.11 -13.32
N LEU A 18 -14.42 7.63 -12.79
CA LEU A 18 -13.43 8.40 -13.53
C LEU A 18 -12.88 7.62 -14.72
N LEU A 19 -12.35 6.42 -14.49
CA LEU A 19 -11.70 5.63 -15.52
C LEU A 19 -12.68 5.10 -16.57
N THR A 20 -13.91 4.76 -16.17
CA THR A 20 -14.97 4.38 -17.10
C THR A 20 -15.38 5.58 -17.98
N SER A 21 -15.45 6.78 -17.42
CA SER A 21 -15.73 8.01 -18.22
C SER A 21 -14.61 8.32 -19.22
N CYS A 22 -13.39 7.83 -18.98
CA CYS A 22 -12.26 7.90 -19.90
C CYS A 22 -12.23 6.76 -20.94
N GLY A 23 -13.24 5.88 -20.96
CA GLY A 23 -13.37 4.80 -21.93
C GLY A 23 -12.68 3.49 -21.54
N HIS A 24 -12.21 3.35 -20.29
CA HIS A 24 -11.56 2.14 -19.82
C HIS A 24 -12.56 1.14 -19.25
N ASN A 25 -12.31 -0.16 -19.48
CA ASN A 25 -13.01 -1.22 -18.77
C ASN A 25 -12.35 -1.40 -17.40
N VAL A 26 -13.15 -1.31 -16.32
CA VAL A 26 -12.64 -1.23 -14.95
C VAL A 26 -13.31 -2.28 -14.05
N ARG A 27 -12.51 -3.03 -13.33
CA ARG A 27 -12.96 -3.98 -12.29
C ARG A 27 -12.34 -3.61 -10.94
N VAL A 28 -13.15 -3.64 -9.90
CA VAL A 28 -12.70 -3.53 -8.50
C VAL A 28 -12.45 -4.93 -7.96
N VAL A 29 -11.32 -5.14 -7.36
CA VAL A 29 -10.86 -6.38 -6.74
C VAL A 29 -10.68 -6.15 -5.25
N THR A 30 -11.13 -7.07 -4.42
CA THR A 30 -11.23 -6.88 -2.96
C THR A 30 -10.25 -7.73 -2.16
N SER A 31 -9.59 -8.70 -2.79
CA SER A 31 -8.61 -9.56 -2.15
C SER A 31 -7.41 -9.85 -3.07
N ARG A 32 -6.28 -10.23 -2.45
CA ARG A 32 -5.08 -10.63 -3.17
C ARG A 32 -5.31 -11.89 -4.02
N SER A 33 -6.07 -12.87 -3.53
CA SER A 33 -6.40 -14.08 -4.28
C SER A 33 -7.16 -13.74 -5.56
N GLU A 34 -8.20 -12.91 -5.45
CA GLU A 34 -8.98 -12.45 -6.62
C GLU A 34 -8.10 -11.68 -7.63
N LEU A 35 -7.16 -10.86 -7.14
CA LEU A 35 -6.20 -10.16 -8.01
C LEU A 35 -5.32 -11.12 -8.79
N LEU A 36 -4.76 -12.13 -8.12
CA LEU A 36 -3.90 -13.13 -8.76
C LEU A 36 -4.66 -13.98 -9.78
N GLU A 37 -5.90 -14.37 -9.47
CA GLU A 37 -6.79 -15.07 -10.41
C GLU A 37 -7.06 -14.23 -11.67
N ASP A 38 -7.43 -12.96 -11.49
CA ASP A 38 -7.68 -12.04 -12.61
C ASP A 38 -6.42 -11.81 -13.47
N LEU A 39 -5.23 -11.80 -12.88
CA LEU A 39 -3.97 -11.65 -13.61
C LEU A 39 -3.60 -12.91 -14.44
N GLN A 40 -4.05 -14.09 -14.03
CA GLN A 40 -3.83 -15.33 -14.77
C GLN A 40 -4.85 -15.55 -15.89
N GLU A 41 -6.09 -15.13 -15.68
CA GLU A 41 -7.21 -15.45 -16.57
C GLU A 41 -7.57 -14.34 -17.56
N LYS A 42 -7.16 -13.10 -17.30
CA LYS A 42 -7.62 -11.91 -18.02
C LYS A 42 -6.48 -11.05 -18.51
N TRP A 43 -6.75 -10.34 -19.63
CA TRP A 43 -5.84 -9.28 -20.09
C TRP A 43 -5.98 -8.04 -19.21
N VAL A 44 -5.01 -7.83 -18.33
CA VAL A 44 -4.93 -6.68 -17.44
C VAL A 44 -3.94 -5.66 -17.99
N GLU A 45 -4.41 -4.44 -18.24
CA GLU A 45 -3.61 -3.35 -18.81
C GLU A 45 -2.94 -2.49 -17.75
N LEU A 46 -3.54 -2.42 -16.55
CA LEU A 46 -3.04 -1.61 -15.45
C LEU A 46 -3.63 -2.11 -14.12
N ILE A 47 -2.83 -2.10 -13.08
CA ILE A 47 -3.28 -2.26 -11.69
C ILE A 47 -3.14 -0.91 -11.00
N VAL A 48 -4.25 -0.38 -10.44
CA VAL A 48 -4.24 0.79 -9.55
C VAL A 48 -4.46 0.30 -8.13
N THR A 49 -3.49 0.52 -7.26
CA THR A 49 -3.50 -0.05 -5.90
C THR A 49 -2.99 0.91 -4.85
N ASP A 50 -3.44 0.74 -3.61
CA ASP A 50 -2.79 1.35 -2.45
C ASP A 50 -1.88 0.31 -1.76
N HIS A 51 -0.60 0.60 -1.65
CA HIS A 51 0.41 -0.32 -1.10
C HIS A 51 0.26 -0.56 0.42
N VAL A 52 -0.54 0.25 1.11
CA VAL A 52 -0.78 0.13 2.56
C VAL A 52 -2.22 -0.29 2.87
N MET A 53 -3.17 0.11 2.04
CA MET A 53 -4.61 -0.02 2.29
C MET A 53 -5.26 -1.20 1.56
N PHE A 54 -4.48 -2.07 0.94
CA PHE A 54 -4.95 -3.30 0.34
C PHE A 54 -4.44 -4.53 1.13
N ASP A 55 -4.84 -5.71 0.74
CA ASP A 55 -4.49 -6.99 1.36
C ASP A 55 -3.01 -7.39 1.08
N PHE A 56 -2.13 -6.40 1.09
CA PHE A 56 -0.69 -6.57 1.00
C PHE A 56 -0.04 -6.51 2.38
N MET A 57 0.84 -7.46 2.64
CA MET A 57 1.63 -7.45 3.88
C MET A 57 2.90 -6.61 3.74
N SER A 58 3.39 -6.43 2.50
CA SER A 58 4.62 -5.67 2.23
C SER A 58 4.75 -5.29 0.75
N ILE A 59 5.74 -4.45 0.44
CA ILE A 59 6.14 -4.15 -0.96
C ILE A 59 6.60 -5.44 -1.69
N SER A 60 7.06 -6.48 -0.96
CA SER A 60 7.42 -7.76 -1.58
C SER A 60 6.23 -8.43 -2.29
N ASP A 61 5.01 -8.24 -1.81
CA ASP A 61 3.81 -8.76 -2.48
C ASP A 61 3.59 -8.11 -3.84
N LEU A 62 3.89 -6.80 -3.96
CA LEU A 62 3.86 -6.10 -5.24
C LEU A 62 4.95 -6.60 -6.21
N VAL A 63 6.11 -6.98 -5.69
CA VAL A 63 7.17 -7.61 -6.48
C VAL A 63 6.71 -8.97 -7.02
N GLU A 64 6.01 -9.75 -6.20
CA GLU A 64 5.45 -11.04 -6.62
C GLU A 64 4.37 -10.87 -7.70
N ILE A 65 3.47 -9.89 -7.54
CA ILE A 65 2.48 -9.55 -8.56
C ILE A 65 3.16 -9.19 -9.88
N ARG A 66 4.23 -8.40 -9.84
CA ARG A 66 5.01 -8.07 -11.03
C ARG A 66 5.71 -9.26 -11.67
N LYS A 67 6.08 -10.28 -10.90
CA LYS A 67 6.62 -11.54 -11.47
C LYS A 67 5.54 -12.34 -12.19
N THR A 68 4.31 -12.33 -11.68
CA THR A 68 3.16 -13.02 -12.29
C THR A 68 2.70 -12.31 -13.56
N ALA A 69 2.74 -10.98 -13.59
CA ALA A 69 2.32 -10.16 -14.72
C ALA A 69 3.38 -9.07 -15.02
N PRO A 70 4.54 -9.42 -15.62
CA PRO A 70 5.68 -8.51 -15.79
C PRO A 70 5.38 -7.32 -16.69
N ASP A 71 4.50 -7.50 -17.67
CA ASP A 71 4.11 -6.48 -18.64
C ASP A 71 2.97 -5.58 -18.14
N THR A 72 2.33 -5.93 -17.03
CA THR A 72 1.24 -5.14 -16.46
C THR A 72 1.81 -4.03 -15.55
N PRO A 73 1.66 -2.76 -15.92
CA PRO A 73 2.11 -1.66 -15.06
C PRO A 73 1.29 -1.59 -13.77
N VAL A 74 1.94 -1.08 -12.72
CA VAL A 74 1.32 -0.82 -11.42
C VAL A 74 1.39 0.69 -11.15
N LEU A 75 0.25 1.30 -10.86
CA LEU A 75 0.13 2.66 -10.33
C LEU A 75 -0.23 2.58 -8.85
N ILE A 76 0.64 3.11 -8.02
CA ILE A 76 0.35 3.29 -6.60
C ILE A 76 -0.46 4.57 -6.43
N LEU A 77 -1.65 4.46 -5.85
CA LEU A 77 -2.49 5.58 -5.46
C LEU A 77 -2.69 5.53 -3.95
N THR A 78 -2.02 6.40 -3.22
CA THR A 78 -1.96 6.34 -1.76
C THR A 78 -2.28 7.66 -1.09
N GLY A 79 -2.88 7.59 0.09
CA GLY A 79 -3.13 8.78 0.91
C GLY A 79 -1.90 9.28 1.67
N MET A 80 -0.86 8.46 1.80
CA MET A 80 0.40 8.83 2.47
C MET A 80 1.54 7.94 2.00
N ILE A 81 2.69 8.57 1.75
CA ILE A 81 3.93 7.90 1.39
C ILE A 81 5.11 8.72 1.90
N ASN A 82 6.23 8.10 2.21
CA ASN A 82 7.47 8.77 2.57
C ASN A 82 8.58 8.45 1.56
N GLN A 83 9.71 9.18 1.65
CA GLN A 83 10.84 9.03 0.72
C GLN A 83 11.37 7.60 0.67
N THR A 84 11.48 6.94 1.83
CA THR A 84 11.95 5.55 1.92
C THR A 84 11.05 4.60 1.13
N GLN A 85 9.73 4.73 1.31
CA GLN A 85 8.74 3.92 0.59
C GLN A 85 8.76 4.19 -0.92
N ILE A 86 8.90 5.46 -1.34
CA ILE A 86 9.03 5.80 -2.76
C ILE A 86 10.27 5.15 -3.37
N ARG A 87 11.41 5.21 -2.66
CA ARG A 87 12.66 4.57 -3.11
C ARG A 87 12.53 3.04 -3.18
N GLU A 88 11.91 2.40 -2.19
CA GLU A 88 11.67 0.95 -2.18
C GLU A 88 10.75 0.52 -3.32
N LEU A 89 9.66 1.25 -3.59
CA LEU A 89 8.79 1.00 -4.73
C LEU A 89 9.56 1.15 -6.06
N GLY A 90 10.39 2.20 -6.18
CA GLY A 90 11.24 2.40 -7.33
C GLY A 90 12.25 1.26 -7.57
N GLN A 91 12.86 0.73 -6.49
CA GLN A 91 13.74 -0.44 -6.54
C GLN A 91 12.99 -1.72 -6.92
N ALA A 92 11.73 -1.84 -6.52
CA ALA A 92 10.82 -2.90 -6.94
C ALA A 92 10.33 -2.74 -8.41
N GLY A 93 10.81 -1.71 -9.11
CA GLY A 93 10.43 -1.42 -10.50
C GLY A 93 9.05 -0.75 -10.64
N ILE A 94 8.45 -0.26 -9.56
CA ILE A 94 7.20 0.48 -9.56
C ILE A 94 7.51 1.97 -9.61
N GLY A 95 7.33 2.57 -10.77
CA GLY A 95 7.68 3.98 -11.03
C GLY A 95 6.46 4.85 -11.35
N ASN A 96 5.26 4.44 -10.95
CA ASN A 96 4.04 5.24 -11.09
C ASN A 96 3.42 5.40 -9.71
N ILE A 97 3.48 6.62 -9.17
CA ILE A 97 3.01 6.93 -7.81
C ILE A 97 2.27 8.26 -7.84
N SER A 98 1.04 8.26 -7.33
CA SER A 98 0.19 9.44 -7.15
C SER A 98 -0.43 9.44 -5.76
N LEU A 99 -0.83 10.62 -5.30
CA LEU A 99 -1.53 10.78 -4.02
C LEU A 99 -3.04 10.75 -4.24
N LYS A 100 -3.79 10.26 -3.26
CA LYS A 100 -5.28 10.34 -3.24
C LYS A 100 -5.80 11.78 -3.12
N SER A 101 -4.94 12.72 -2.77
CA SER A 101 -5.22 14.16 -2.75
C SER A 101 -4.98 14.87 -4.08
N ASP A 102 -4.37 14.19 -5.05
CA ASP A 102 -4.14 14.75 -6.37
C ASP A 102 -5.48 15.01 -7.06
N ASP A 103 -5.52 16.00 -7.93
CA ASP A 103 -6.71 16.33 -8.66
C ASP A 103 -7.01 15.31 -9.78
N ARG A 104 -8.16 15.49 -10.42
CA ARG A 104 -8.63 14.61 -11.49
C ARG A 104 -7.66 14.58 -12.68
N GLU A 105 -7.08 15.70 -13.04
CA GLU A 105 -6.23 15.83 -14.23
C GLU A 105 -4.92 15.10 -14.02
N GLU A 106 -4.33 15.25 -12.85
CA GLU A 106 -3.10 14.55 -12.44
C GLU A 106 -3.30 13.03 -12.40
N LEU A 107 -4.44 12.55 -11.86
CA LEU A 107 -4.76 11.12 -11.85
C LEU A 107 -4.92 10.56 -13.28
N VAL A 108 -5.56 11.29 -14.17
CA VAL A 108 -5.70 10.89 -15.59
C VAL A 108 -4.35 10.86 -16.28
N LEU A 109 -3.45 11.81 -15.99
CA LEU A 109 -2.08 11.82 -16.50
C LEU A 109 -1.28 10.62 -16.01
N ALA A 110 -1.37 10.31 -14.72
CA ALA A 110 -0.72 9.14 -14.13
C ALA A 110 -1.14 7.83 -14.80
N VAL A 111 -2.45 7.63 -14.99
CA VAL A 111 -2.99 6.44 -15.66
C VAL A 111 -2.52 6.37 -17.11
N LYS A 112 -2.58 7.48 -17.87
CA LYS A 112 -2.09 7.52 -19.25
C LYS A 112 -0.59 7.24 -19.37
N ALA A 113 0.21 7.73 -18.42
CA ALA A 113 1.64 7.47 -18.38
C ALA A 113 1.92 5.99 -18.11
N ALA A 114 1.25 5.41 -17.11
CA ALA A 114 1.38 3.99 -16.76
C ALA A 114 1.01 3.07 -17.93
N LEU A 115 -0.11 3.31 -18.59
CA LEU A 115 -0.57 2.55 -19.78
C LEU A 115 0.40 2.63 -20.96
N LYS A 116 1.21 3.70 -21.05
CA LYS A 116 2.27 3.86 -22.06
C LYS A 116 3.63 3.31 -21.61
N GLY A 117 3.70 2.63 -20.48
CA GLY A 117 4.95 2.13 -19.91
C GLY A 117 5.91 3.22 -19.44
N LYS A 118 5.42 4.46 -19.25
CA LYS A 118 6.23 5.58 -18.76
C LYS A 118 6.13 5.66 -17.23
N LYS A 119 7.21 6.15 -16.60
CA LYS A 119 7.20 6.47 -15.17
C LYS A 119 6.47 7.79 -14.94
N HIS A 120 5.75 7.87 -13.82
CA HIS A 120 5.04 9.07 -13.40
C HIS A 120 5.07 9.19 -11.88
N TYR A 121 5.53 10.34 -11.40
CA TYR A 121 5.43 10.74 -10.01
C TYR A 121 4.63 12.04 -10.00
N SER A 122 3.50 12.09 -9.29
CA SER A 122 2.72 13.32 -9.18
C SER A 122 3.52 14.43 -8.49
N GLU A 123 3.10 15.68 -8.68
CA GLU A 123 3.77 16.85 -8.07
C GLU A 123 3.93 16.68 -6.55
N GLY A 124 2.88 16.23 -5.86
CA GLY A 124 2.93 15.98 -4.43
C GLY A 124 3.93 14.88 -4.04
N VAL A 125 4.12 13.86 -4.89
CA VAL A 125 5.13 12.81 -4.67
C VAL A 125 6.55 13.36 -4.90
N LEU A 126 6.73 14.20 -5.92
CA LEU A 126 8.01 14.87 -6.18
C LEU A 126 8.38 15.80 -5.04
N ASP A 127 7.44 16.55 -4.50
CA ASP A 127 7.67 17.39 -3.32
C ASP A 127 8.16 16.58 -2.12
N ILE A 128 7.59 15.40 -1.89
CA ILE A 128 8.06 14.50 -0.82
C ILE A 128 9.49 14.05 -1.09
N LEU A 129 9.84 13.71 -2.34
CA LEU A 129 11.18 13.25 -2.70
C LEU A 129 12.25 14.34 -2.59
N LEU A 130 11.89 15.59 -2.89
CA LEU A 130 12.79 16.73 -2.91
C LEU A 130 12.96 17.41 -1.55
N LYS A 131 12.04 17.20 -0.61
CA LYS A 131 12.22 17.66 0.77
C LYS A 131 13.51 17.07 1.33
N LYS A 132 14.36 17.91 1.93
CA LYS A 132 15.45 17.39 2.78
C LYS A 132 14.83 16.47 3.81
N GLU A 133 15.48 15.35 4.11
CA GLU A 133 15.06 14.43 5.15
C GLU A 133 15.06 15.18 6.50
N ASP A 134 14.05 16.01 6.73
CA ASP A 134 13.62 16.29 8.07
C ASP A 134 13.03 14.96 8.54
N VAL A 135 13.75 14.28 9.40
CA VAL A 135 13.22 13.21 10.22
C VAL A 135 12.16 13.91 11.09
N GLU A 136 10.98 14.13 10.51
CA GLU A 136 9.79 14.32 11.32
C GLU A 136 9.65 13.03 12.12
N THR A 137 10.29 13.01 13.26
CA THR A 137 10.04 12.05 14.32
C THR A 137 8.58 12.25 14.70
N ALA A 138 7.70 11.61 13.93
CA ALA A 138 6.33 11.46 14.36
C ALA A 138 6.45 10.86 15.75
N GLY A 139 5.97 11.54 16.76
CA GLY A 139 6.23 11.24 18.18
C GLY A 139 6.11 9.77 18.56
N PRO A 140 6.43 9.39 19.78
CA PRO A 140 6.49 7.98 20.19
C PRO A 140 5.16 7.26 19.91
N LEU A 141 5.23 5.96 19.75
CA LEU A 141 4.02 5.14 19.61
C LEU A 141 3.14 5.31 20.86
N THR A 142 1.85 5.46 20.65
CA THR A 142 0.87 5.44 21.74
C THR A 142 0.73 4.03 22.31
N LYS A 143 0.18 3.90 23.51
CA LYS A 143 -0.09 2.59 24.14
C LYS A 143 -0.93 1.67 23.22
N ALA A 144 -1.95 2.22 22.54
CA ALA A 144 -2.78 1.47 21.62
C ALA A 144 -2.00 0.99 20.37
N GLU A 145 -1.09 1.83 19.86
CA GLU A 145 -0.23 1.47 18.73
C GLU A 145 0.83 0.41 19.13
N ILE A 146 1.41 0.52 20.33
CA ILE A 146 2.34 -0.49 20.87
C ILE A 146 1.65 -1.86 20.96
N ASP A 147 0.42 -1.88 21.45
CA ASP A 147 -0.34 -3.13 21.56
C ASP A 147 -0.65 -3.75 20.18
N ILE A 148 -1.00 -2.93 19.21
CA ILE A 148 -1.19 -3.39 17.81
C ILE A 148 0.13 -3.90 17.21
N VAL A 149 1.26 -3.23 17.49
CA VAL A 149 2.60 -3.71 17.05
C VAL A 149 2.87 -5.10 17.60
N ARG A 150 2.60 -5.34 18.89
CA ARG A 150 2.78 -6.65 19.52
C ARG A 150 1.94 -7.73 18.84
N GLN A 151 0.67 -7.44 18.58
CA GLN A 151 -0.24 -8.39 17.93
C GLN A 151 0.18 -8.70 16.48
N ILE A 152 0.61 -7.68 15.70
CA ILE A 152 1.17 -7.91 14.36
C ILE A 152 2.44 -8.76 14.45
N ALA A 153 3.30 -8.48 15.40
CA ALA A 153 4.55 -9.19 15.58
C ALA A 153 4.35 -10.64 16.06
N SER A 154 3.22 -10.92 16.73
CA SER A 154 2.77 -12.27 17.07
C SER A 154 2.05 -13.00 15.93
N GLY A 155 2.03 -12.41 14.72
CA GLY A 155 1.48 -13.05 13.51
C GLY A 155 -0.03 -12.88 13.32
N LEU A 156 -0.71 -12.05 14.12
CA LEU A 156 -2.14 -11.84 13.96
C LEU A 156 -2.43 -11.00 12.71
N THR A 157 -3.46 -11.40 11.97
CA THR A 157 -3.99 -10.65 10.85
C THR A 157 -4.74 -9.40 11.30
N THR A 158 -4.93 -8.45 10.40
CA THR A 158 -5.71 -7.23 10.69
C THR A 158 -7.14 -7.53 11.15
N LYS A 159 -7.77 -8.60 10.63
CA LYS A 159 -9.11 -9.03 11.01
C LYS A 159 -9.14 -9.58 12.45
N GLU A 160 -8.16 -10.41 12.81
CA GLU A 160 -8.02 -10.95 14.17
C GLU A 160 -7.74 -9.85 15.20
N ILE A 161 -6.88 -8.88 14.86
CA ILE A 161 -6.61 -7.72 15.71
C ILE A 161 -7.89 -6.90 15.92
N ALA A 162 -8.66 -6.68 14.86
CA ALA A 162 -9.95 -5.97 14.95
C ALA A 162 -10.92 -6.69 15.89
N ALA A 163 -11.06 -8.02 15.77
CA ALA A 163 -11.87 -8.83 16.63
C ALA A 163 -11.40 -8.80 18.09
N ASN A 164 -10.09 -8.99 18.35
CA ASN A 164 -9.51 -8.99 19.68
C ASN A 164 -9.69 -7.64 20.41
N LYS A 165 -9.59 -6.55 19.68
CA LYS A 165 -9.71 -5.20 20.22
C LYS A 165 -11.16 -4.65 20.19
N GLN A 166 -12.10 -5.39 19.62
CA GLN A 166 -13.49 -4.96 19.44
C GLN A 166 -13.62 -3.62 18.70
N ILE A 167 -12.77 -3.41 17.69
CA ILE A 167 -12.78 -2.23 16.82
C ILE A 167 -12.95 -2.64 15.37
N SER A 168 -13.26 -1.68 14.49
CA SER A 168 -13.43 -1.99 13.08
C SER A 168 -12.10 -2.35 12.40
N PHE A 169 -12.16 -3.14 11.33
CA PHE A 169 -11.03 -3.41 10.45
C PHE A 169 -10.36 -2.10 9.98
N HIS A 170 -11.16 -1.10 9.61
CA HIS A 170 -10.66 0.20 9.17
C HIS A 170 -9.93 0.97 10.27
N THR A 171 -10.36 0.82 11.53
CA THR A 171 -9.67 1.42 12.66
C THR A 171 -8.28 0.82 12.85
N VAL A 172 -8.16 -0.52 12.74
CA VAL A 172 -6.85 -1.19 12.81
C VAL A 172 -5.95 -0.76 11.64
N MET A 173 -6.50 -0.66 10.43
CA MET A 173 -5.75 -0.16 9.27
C MET A 173 -5.23 1.26 9.47
N THR A 174 -6.04 2.14 10.08
CA THR A 174 -5.61 3.50 10.44
C THR A 174 -4.47 3.49 11.45
N HIS A 175 -4.55 2.65 12.49
CA HIS A 175 -3.45 2.49 13.44
C HIS A 175 -2.18 1.96 12.75
N ARG A 176 -2.27 0.94 11.89
CA ARG A 176 -1.13 0.41 11.13
C ARG A 176 -0.45 1.52 10.31
N LYS A 177 -1.25 2.31 9.58
CA LYS A 177 -0.77 3.45 8.81
C LYS A 177 0.01 4.44 9.69
N ASN A 178 -0.53 4.79 10.85
CA ASN A 178 0.12 5.71 11.79
C ASN A 178 1.40 5.12 12.38
N ILE A 179 1.41 3.83 12.72
CA ILE A 179 2.58 3.09 13.20
C ILE A 179 3.69 3.13 12.15
N PHE A 180 3.39 2.74 10.91
CA PHE A 180 4.37 2.73 9.82
C PHE A 180 4.97 4.11 9.57
N ARG A 181 4.13 5.17 9.59
CA ARG A 181 4.59 6.55 9.50
C ARG A 181 5.51 6.94 10.65
N LYS A 182 5.10 6.66 11.91
CA LYS A 182 5.86 7.01 13.11
C LYS A 182 7.22 6.32 13.18
N LEU A 183 7.30 5.09 12.71
CA LEU A 183 8.52 4.28 12.73
C LEU A 183 9.36 4.43 11.44
N GLY A 184 8.85 5.11 10.41
CA GLY A 184 9.54 5.24 9.13
C GLY A 184 9.74 3.90 8.40
N ILE A 185 8.88 2.91 8.67
CA ILE A 185 8.98 1.55 8.10
C ILE A 185 7.90 1.31 7.06
N SER A 186 8.17 0.40 6.12
CA SER A 186 7.34 0.16 4.95
C SER A 186 6.78 -1.26 4.85
N SER A 187 7.12 -2.15 5.80
CA SER A 187 6.65 -3.54 5.77
C SER A 187 6.40 -4.13 7.15
N SER A 188 5.50 -5.12 7.20
CA SER A 188 5.25 -5.87 8.44
C SER A 188 6.49 -6.61 8.93
N SER A 189 7.34 -7.12 8.03
CA SER A 189 8.60 -7.75 8.41
C SER A 189 9.54 -6.77 9.13
N LYS A 190 9.66 -5.52 8.65
CA LYS A 190 10.42 -4.46 9.34
C LYS A 190 9.78 -4.11 10.69
N LEU A 191 8.45 -4.17 10.79
CA LEU A 191 7.74 -3.94 12.04
C LEU A 191 8.03 -5.05 13.06
N VAL A 192 8.02 -6.33 12.64
CA VAL A 192 8.41 -7.47 13.49
C VAL A 192 9.85 -7.31 13.99
N MET A 193 10.79 -6.98 13.09
CA MET A 193 12.18 -6.74 13.47
C MET A 193 12.33 -5.55 14.45
N TYR A 194 11.54 -4.50 14.28
CA TYR A 194 11.49 -3.39 15.22
C TYR A 194 10.98 -3.85 16.60
N ALA A 195 9.88 -4.63 16.63
CA ALA A 195 9.29 -5.15 17.87
C ALA A 195 10.26 -6.04 18.65
N ILE A 196 11.02 -6.89 17.94
CA ILE A 196 12.09 -7.73 18.56
C ILE A 196 13.21 -6.84 19.11
N LYS A 197 13.76 -5.93 18.30
CA LYS A 197 14.87 -5.06 18.71
C LYS A 197 14.53 -4.12 19.86
N SER A 198 13.27 -3.70 19.96
CA SER A 198 12.78 -2.83 21.03
C SER A 198 12.30 -3.60 22.29
N GLY A 199 12.45 -4.93 22.30
CA GLY A 199 12.02 -5.77 23.43
C GLY A 199 10.49 -5.80 23.64
N MET A 200 9.71 -5.46 22.62
CA MET A 200 8.23 -5.49 22.70
C MET A 200 7.68 -6.91 22.65
N ILE A 201 8.42 -7.83 22.04
CA ILE A 201 8.17 -9.27 22.01
C ILE A 201 9.50 -9.98 22.30
N GLU A 202 9.43 -11.08 23.03
CA GLU A 202 10.55 -11.99 23.20
C GLU A 202 10.80 -12.76 21.90
N ASN A 203 12.05 -13.15 21.63
CA ASN A 203 12.36 -13.99 20.47
C ASN A 203 11.44 -15.21 20.46
N ILE A 204 10.63 -15.34 19.42
CA ILE A 204 9.86 -16.55 19.18
C ILE A 204 10.90 -17.63 18.85
N GLU A 205 11.19 -18.51 19.79
CA GLU A 205 11.91 -19.75 19.48
C GLU A 205 11.05 -20.52 18.49
N TYR A 206 11.48 -20.58 17.24
CA TYR A 206 10.93 -21.51 16.26
C TYR A 206 11.26 -22.91 16.74
N HIS A 207 10.33 -23.57 17.40
CA HIS A 207 10.35 -25.01 17.50
C HIS A 207 10.03 -25.56 16.10
N ILE A 208 11.10 -25.99 15.41
CA ILE A 208 11.05 -26.77 14.17
C ILE A 208 10.60 -28.18 14.50
#